data_c69d5398b7da9ee9ac5cb8a8164d4267
#
_entry.id   c69d5398b7da9ee9ac5cb8a8164d4267
#
_cell.length_a   1.000
_cell.length_b   1.000
_cell.length_c   1.000
_cell.angle_alpha   90.00
_cell.angle_beta   90.00
_cell.angle_gamma   90.00
#
_symmetry.space_group_name_H-M   'P 1'
#
loop_
_entity.id
_entity.type
_entity.pdbx_description
1 polymer ?
#
loop_
_entity_poly.entity_id
_entity_poly.type
_entity_poly.pdbx_seq_one_letter_code
_entity_poly.pdbx_strand_id
1 'polypeptide(L)'
;DENLYGEIGQTTVANSGAALAPANSVDLAILANNVHTLMAAGIAERVFAGVLAALKPGGAFGVEQHRASSTGLQDPLAGTGYVQEAYVRALAQEAGFEFVAASDLNANARDTRDHPFGVWTLPPALRTSPLGQADDPRFNTAPYEAIGESDRMTLKFRKPSGTAPAAPQS
;
A
#
# COMPACT_ATOMS: atom_id res chain seq x y z
N ASP A 1 -8.66 2.14 23.51
CA ASP A 1 -9.68 2.88 24.31
C ASP A 1 -11.02 2.71 23.58
N GLU A 2 -11.87 1.80 24.11
CA GLU A 2 -13.18 1.46 23.53
C GLU A 2 -14.14 2.67 23.47
N ASN A 3 -13.96 3.63 24.37
CA ASN A 3 -14.78 4.85 24.37
C ASN A 3 -14.45 5.79 23.19
N LEU A 4 -13.24 5.66 22.62
CA LEU A 4 -12.81 6.51 21.51
C LEU A 4 -12.99 5.80 20.16
N TYR A 5 -12.70 4.49 20.10
CA TYR A 5 -12.64 3.73 18.84
C TYR A 5 -13.74 2.66 18.72
N GLY A 6 -14.52 2.42 19.75
CA GLY A 6 -15.47 1.32 19.79
C GLY A 6 -14.79 -0.04 19.89
N GLU A 7 -15.48 -1.09 19.49
CA GLU A 7 -14.94 -2.46 19.43
C GLU A 7 -13.96 -2.60 18.25
N ILE A 8 -12.73 -3.05 18.54
CA ILE A 8 -11.71 -3.30 17.52
C ILE A 8 -11.57 -4.81 17.34
N GLY A 9 -12.05 -5.31 16.20
CA GLY A 9 -11.81 -6.68 15.75
C GLY A 9 -10.43 -6.82 15.12
N GLN A 10 -9.78 -7.99 15.33
CA GLN A 10 -8.52 -8.34 14.67
C GLN A 10 -8.69 -9.57 13.80
N THR A 11 -8.07 -9.54 12.62
CA THR A 11 -7.98 -10.69 11.73
C THR A 11 -6.56 -10.84 11.20
N THR A 12 -6.16 -12.07 10.91
CA THR A 12 -4.84 -12.35 10.34
C THR A 12 -4.96 -12.63 8.86
N VAL A 13 -4.16 -11.96 8.05
CA VAL A 13 -4.02 -12.28 6.63
C VAL A 13 -3.21 -13.57 6.51
N ALA A 14 -3.91 -14.70 6.52
CA ALA A 14 -3.27 -16.01 6.41
C ALA A 14 -3.12 -16.44 4.95
N ASN A 15 -2.17 -17.35 4.70
CA ASN A 15 -2.04 -18.03 3.40
C ASN A 15 -3.27 -18.93 3.06
N SER A 16 -4.13 -19.17 4.03
CA SER A 16 -5.33 -20.00 3.91
C SER A 16 -6.48 -19.44 3.07
N GLY A 17 -6.36 -18.18 2.60
CA GLY A 17 -7.45 -17.52 1.85
C GLY A 17 -8.66 -17.13 2.72
N ALA A 18 -8.50 -17.07 4.04
CA ALA A 18 -9.56 -16.59 4.92
C ALA A 18 -9.98 -15.15 4.55
N ALA A 19 -11.28 -14.87 4.65
CA ALA A 19 -11.82 -13.54 4.39
C ALA A 19 -11.25 -12.51 5.39
N LEU A 20 -10.92 -11.31 4.91
CA LEU A 20 -10.42 -10.23 5.74
C LEU A 20 -11.50 -9.66 6.67
N ALA A 21 -12.74 -9.65 6.19
CA ALA A 21 -13.96 -9.29 6.91
C ALA A 21 -15.17 -9.92 6.22
N PRO A 22 -16.36 -9.92 6.83
CA PRO A 22 -17.58 -10.35 6.15
C PRO A 22 -17.80 -9.58 4.84
N ALA A 23 -18.32 -10.24 3.81
CA ALA A 23 -18.55 -9.61 2.52
C ALA A 23 -19.52 -8.43 2.64
N ASN A 24 -19.22 -7.33 1.94
CA ASN A 24 -20.02 -6.10 1.91
C ASN A 24 -20.33 -5.50 3.29
N SER A 25 -19.40 -5.60 4.24
CA SER A 25 -19.57 -5.10 5.61
C SER A 25 -18.79 -3.80 5.90
N VAL A 26 -17.78 -3.48 5.08
CA VAL A 26 -16.82 -2.39 5.33
C VAL A 26 -17.12 -1.19 4.44
N ASP A 27 -17.13 0.01 5.01
CA ASP A 27 -17.34 1.26 4.26
C ASP A 27 -16.02 1.82 3.69
N LEU A 28 -14.93 1.66 4.45
CA LEU A 28 -13.59 2.16 4.13
C LEU A 28 -12.54 1.12 4.51
N ALA A 29 -11.62 0.84 3.59
CA ALA A 29 -10.39 0.12 3.86
C ALA A 29 -9.18 1.02 3.61
N ILE A 30 -8.13 0.86 4.41
CA ILE A 30 -6.86 1.59 4.24
C ILE A 30 -5.72 0.59 4.29
N LEU A 31 -4.82 0.68 3.31
CA LEU A 31 -3.56 -0.05 3.27
C LEU A 31 -2.40 0.95 3.28
N ALA A 32 -1.73 1.06 4.42
CA ALA A 32 -0.65 2.02 4.61
C ALA A 32 0.71 1.30 4.61
N ASN A 33 1.59 1.71 3.69
CA ASN A 33 3.01 1.29 3.59
C ASN A 33 3.24 -0.23 3.68
N ASN A 34 2.35 -1.03 3.09
CA ASN A 34 2.42 -2.49 3.18
C ASN A 34 2.35 -3.22 1.83
N VAL A 35 2.12 -2.52 0.72
CA VAL A 35 2.04 -3.16 -0.61
C VAL A 35 3.32 -3.94 -0.90
N HIS A 36 4.50 -3.35 -0.64
CA HIS A 36 5.79 -4.01 -0.83
C HIS A 36 5.93 -5.32 -0.03
N THR A 37 5.43 -5.35 1.21
CA THR A 37 5.43 -6.56 2.05
C THR A 37 4.52 -7.64 1.46
N LEU A 38 3.34 -7.25 0.96
CA LEU A 38 2.41 -8.17 0.30
C LEU A 38 2.97 -8.73 -1.02
N MET A 39 3.72 -7.90 -1.77
CA MET A 39 4.43 -8.32 -2.99
C MET A 39 5.51 -9.34 -2.65
N ALA A 40 6.38 -9.05 -1.68
CA ALA A 40 7.43 -9.96 -1.22
C ALA A 40 6.88 -11.31 -0.74
N ALA A 41 5.68 -11.31 -0.15
CA ALA A 41 4.99 -12.52 0.29
C ALA A 41 4.19 -13.22 -0.82
N GLY A 42 4.08 -12.64 -2.03
CA GLY A 42 3.30 -13.20 -3.14
C GLY A 42 1.79 -13.23 -2.89
N ILE A 43 1.26 -12.30 -2.09
CA ILE A 43 -0.16 -12.28 -1.69
C ILE A 43 -0.89 -10.97 -2.02
N ALA A 44 -0.23 -10.04 -2.71
CA ALA A 44 -0.79 -8.72 -2.99
C ALA A 44 -2.15 -8.80 -3.72
N GLU A 45 -2.23 -9.56 -4.81
CA GLU A 45 -3.46 -9.75 -5.59
C GLU A 45 -4.61 -10.29 -4.73
N ARG A 46 -4.32 -11.30 -3.91
CA ARG A 46 -5.31 -11.90 -3.02
C ARG A 46 -5.82 -10.93 -1.95
N VAL A 47 -4.93 -10.09 -1.40
CA VAL A 47 -5.32 -9.09 -0.40
C VAL A 47 -6.19 -8.03 -1.04
N PHE A 48 -5.85 -7.54 -2.23
CA PHE A 48 -6.69 -6.56 -2.94
C PHE A 48 -8.07 -7.13 -3.28
N ALA A 49 -8.14 -8.37 -3.76
CA ALA A 49 -9.42 -9.06 -3.99
C ALA A 49 -10.22 -9.25 -2.69
N GLY A 50 -9.55 -9.58 -1.58
CA GLY A 50 -10.16 -9.71 -0.25
C GLY A 50 -10.73 -8.39 0.26
N VAL A 51 -10.01 -7.27 0.05
CA VAL A 51 -10.50 -5.92 0.38
C VAL A 51 -11.73 -5.58 -0.47
N LEU A 52 -11.69 -5.86 -1.78
CA LEU A 52 -12.86 -5.64 -2.65
C LEU A 52 -14.07 -6.44 -2.16
N ALA A 53 -13.90 -7.71 -1.78
CA ALA A 53 -14.99 -8.53 -1.28
C ALA A 53 -15.59 -7.98 0.02
N ALA A 54 -14.76 -7.51 0.94
CA ALA A 54 -15.17 -6.96 2.24
C ALA A 54 -15.91 -5.62 2.12
N LEU A 55 -15.51 -4.76 1.18
CA LEU A 55 -16.12 -3.45 1.00
C LEU A 55 -17.57 -3.55 0.52
N LYS A 56 -18.41 -2.65 1.01
CA LYS A 56 -19.76 -2.41 0.48
C LYS A 56 -19.68 -1.87 -0.96
N PRO A 57 -20.69 -2.09 -1.82
CA PRO A 57 -20.79 -1.36 -3.09
C PRO A 57 -20.65 0.15 -2.89
N GLY A 58 -19.78 0.81 -3.64
CA GLY A 58 -19.44 2.22 -3.47
C GLY A 58 -18.44 2.51 -2.34
N GLY A 59 -18.04 1.53 -1.54
CA GLY A 59 -17.06 1.66 -0.47
C GLY A 59 -15.68 2.07 -0.98
N ALA A 60 -14.94 2.81 -0.15
CA ALA A 60 -13.65 3.39 -0.51
C ALA A 60 -12.46 2.50 -0.08
N PHE A 61 -11.41 2.50 -0.91
CA PHE A 61 -10.13 1.89 -0.59
C PHE A 61 -9.00 2.92 -0.75
N GLY A 62 -8.33 3.26 0.34
CA GLY A 62 -7.16 4.13 0.38
C GLY A 62 -5.89 3.31 0.38
N VAL A 63 -4.93 3.66 -0.47
CA VAL A 63 -3.59 3.06 -0.47
C VAL A 63 -2.56 4.16 -0.33
N GLU A 64 -1.73 4.07 0.71
CA GLU A 64 -0.51 4.84 0.86
C GLU A 64 0.68 3.90 0.72
N GLN A 65 1.68 4.27 -0.09
CA GLN A 65 2.84 3.42 -0.33
C GLN A 65 4.04 4.25 -0.78
N HIS A 66 5.25 3.84 -0.37
CA HIS A 66 6.51 4.40 -0.84
C HIS A 66 6.58 4.30 -2.37
N ARG A 67 6.73 5.46 -3.03
CA ARG A 67 6.59 5.58 -4.49
C ARG A 67 7.94 5.42 -5.18
N ALA A 68 8.07 4.35 -5.97
CA ALA A 68 9.19 4.15 -6.88
C ALA A 68 9.21 5.17 -8.02
N SER A 69 10.35 5.27 -8.72
CA SER A 69 10.42 5.96 -10.01
C SER A 69 9.40 5.38 -10.99
N SER A 70 8.82 6.23 -11.83
CA SER A 70 7.93 5.81 -12.91
C SER A 70 8.66 5.16 -14.09
N THR A 71 10.00 5.19 -14.09
CA THR A 71 10.85 4.59 -15.13
C THR A 71 11.41 3.26 -14.70
N GLY A 72 11.72 2.38 -15.67
CA GLY A 72 12.25 1.05 -15.41
C GLY A 72 11.16 0.02 -15.10
N LEU A 73 11.59 -1.19 -14.79
CA LEU A 73 10.70 -2.30 -14.42
C LEU A 73 10.43 -2.29 -12.92
N GLN A 74 9.20 -2.62 -12.54
CA GLN A 74 8.88 -2.87 -11.14
C GLN A 74 9.62 -4.12 -10.66
N ASP A 75 10.35 -3.99 -9.54
CA ASP A 75 10.89 -5.16 -8.83
C ASP A 75 9.72 -6.00 -8.29
N PRO A 76 9.58 -7.25 -8.70
CA PRO A 76 8.45 -8.10 -8.27
C PRO A 76 8.41 -8.34 -6.76
N LEU A 77 9.56 -8.27 -6.08
CA LEU A 77 9.66 -8.43 -4.63
C LEU A 77 9.65 -7.12 -3.87
N ALA A 78 9.72 -5.99 -4.60
CA ALA A 78 9.82 -4.65 -4.01
C ALA A 78 10.87 -4.57 -2.88
N GLY A 79 12.04 -5.16 -3.10
CA GLY A 79 13.07 -5.38 -2.09
C GLY A 79 13.62 -4.11 -1.43
N THR A 80 13.46 -2.96 -2.09
CA THR A 80 13.81 -1.64 -1.54
C THR A 80 12.66 -0.95 -0.79
N GLY A 81 11.47 -1.57 -0.76
CA GLY A 81 10.25 -1.00 -0.19
C GLY A 81 9.50 -0.05 -1.12
N TYR A 82 10.11 0.39 -2.23
CA TYR A 82 9.48 1.27 -3.22
C TYR A 82 8.65 0.48 -4.23
N VAL A 83 7.44 1.00 -4.53
CA VAL A 83 6.52 0.40 -5.51
C VAL A 83 6.09 1.46 -6.51
N GLN A 84 6.02 1.11 -7.79
CA GLN A 84 5.55 2.02 -8.83
C GLN A 84 4.04 2.29 -8.69
N GLU A 85 3.63 3.53 -8.86
CA GLU A 85 2.20 3.90 -8.82
C GLU A 85 1.39 3.15 -9.89
N ALA A 86 1.96 3.01 -11.08
CA ALA A 86 1.33 2.27 -12.18
C ALA A 86 1.03 0.81 -11.81
N TYR A 87 1.94 0.17 -11.06
CA TYR A 87 1.74 -1.20 -10.58
C TYR A 87 0.59 -1.28 -9.57
N VAL A 88 0.53 -0.37 -8.60
CA VAL A 88 -0.57 -0.34 -7.61
C VAL A 88 -1.91 -0.10 -8.28
N ARG A 89 -1.96 0.79 -9.28
CA ARG A 89 -3.18 1.06 -10.07
C ARG A 89 -3.63 -0.18 -10.86
N ALA A 90 -2.68 -0.87 -11.51
CA ALA A 90 -2.98 -2.11 -12.25
C ALA A 90 -3.51 -3.20 -11.30
N LEU A 91 -2.85 -3.42 -10.16
CA LEU A 91 -3.26 -4.38 -9.14
C LEU A 91 -4.69 -4.10 -8.63
N ALA A 92 -5.01 -2.83 -8.37
CA ALA A 92 -6.35 -2.45 -7.95
C ALA A 92 -7.39 -2.65 -9.07
N GLN A 93 -7.06 -2.28 -10.30
CA GLN A 93 -7.95 -2.47 -11.46
C GLN A 93 -8.21 -3.95 -11.75
N GLU A 94 -7.19 -4.80 -11.69
CA GLU A 94 -7.32 -6.25 -11.86
C GLU A 94 -8.17 -6.89 -10.77
N ALA A 95 -8.10 -6.39 -9.54
CA ALA A 95 -8.99 -6.79 -8.46
C ALA A 95 -10.46 -6.33 -8.67
N GLY A 96 -10.71 -5.37 -9.56
CA GLY A 96 -12.06 -4.85 -9.87
C GLY A 96 -12.39 -3.48 -9.26
N PHE A 97 -11.40 -2.76 -8.74
CA PHE A 97 -11.60 -1.39 -8.26
C PHE A 97 -11.64 -0.35 -9.38
N GLU A 98 -12.39 0.72 -9.17
CA GLU A 98 -12.32 1.95 -9.95
C GLU A 98 -11.35 2.93 -9.30
N PHE A 99 -10.39 3.47 -10.07
CA PHE A 99 -9.54 4.56 -9.59
C PHE A 99 -10.35 5.85 -9.47
N VAL A 100 -10.18 6.58 -8.35
CA VAL A 100 -10.94 7.82 -8.06
C VAL A 100 -10.03 9.03 -8.07
N ALA A 101 -8.93 8.99 -7.31
CA ALA A 101 -8.04 10.14 -7.16
C ALA A 101 -6.65 9.73 -6.67
N ALA A 102 -5.66 10.59 -6.91
CA ALA A 102 -4.36 10.58 -6.27
C ALA A 102 -4.16 11.90 -5.51
N SER A 103 -3.31 11.86 -4.50
CA SER A 103 -2.90 13.04 -3.73
C SER A 103 -1.40 13.03 -3.49
N ASP A 104 -0.78 14.19 -3.58
CA ASP A 104 0.63 14.42 -3.27
C ASP A 104 0.85 14.88 -1.81
N LEU A 105 -0.13 14.69 -0.93
CA LEU A 105 -0.05 15.08 0.48
C LEU A 105 1.20 14.51 1.18
N ASN A 106 1.58 13.29 0.82
CA ASN A 106 2.72 12.56 1.38
C ASN A 106 3.92 12.50 0.40
N ALA A 107 3.92 13.36 -0.63
CA ALA A 107 5.03 13.41 -1.59
C ALA A 107 6.25 14.09 -0.98
N ASN A 108 7.45 13.57 -1.31
CA ASN A 108 8.72 14.16 -0.92
C ASN A 108 9.69 14.18 -2.12
N ALA A 109 9.81 15.32 -2.78
CA ALA A 109 10.69 15.48 -3.93
C ALA A 109 12.19 15.35 -3.60
N ARG A 110 12.58 15.39 -2.32
CA ARG A 110 13.97 15.19 -1.88
C ARG A 110 14.36 13.72 -1.81
N ASP A 111 13.41 12.81 -1.80
CA ASP A 111 13.67 11.37 -1.81
C ASP A 111 14.12 10.92 -3.21
N THR A 112 15.39 10.55 -3.32
CA THR A 112 16.01 10.09 -4.58
C THR A 112 15.78 8.61 -4.86
N ARG A 113 15.30 7.85 -3.88
CA ARG A 113 14.87 6.43 -3.96
C ARG A 113 16.02 5.44 -4.20
N ASP A 114 17.27 5.88 -4.15
CA ASP A 114 18.49 5.10 -4.39
C ASP A 114 19.30 4.84 -3.11
N HIS A 115 18.62 4.80 -1.96
CA HIS A 115 19.25 4.67 -0.66
C HIS A 115 19.80 3.25 -0.41
N PRO A 116 20.91 3.13 0.36
CA PRO A 116 21.62 1.84 0.54
C PRO A 116 20.76 0.70 1.07
N PHE A 117 19.79 1.00 1.92
CA PHE A 117 18.86 0.02 2.51
C PHE A 117 17.41 0.30 2.10
N GLY A 118 17.21 0.87 0.91
CA GLY A 118 15.88 1.27 0.43
C GLY A 118 15.21 2.30 1.33
N VAL A 119 13.91 2.26 1.43
CA VAL A 119 13.09 3.18 2.25
C VAL A 119 13.50 3.19 3.73
N TRP A 120 14.05 2.09 4.22
CA TRP A 120 14.45 1.96 5.62
C TRP A 120 15.73 2.75 5.99
N THR A 121 16.47 3.28 5.01
CA THR A 121 17.56 4.22 5.25
C THR A 121 17.04 5.56 5.74
N LEU A 122 15.81 5.92 5.37
CA LEU A 122 15.16 7.18 5.72
C LEU A 122 14.44 7.09 7.09
N PRO A 123 14.12 8.26 7.70
CA PRO A 123 13.23 8.31 8.86
C PRO A 123 11.87 7.63 8.59
N PRO A 124 11.26 7.04 9.61
CA PRO A 124 11.72 6.96 11.00
C PRO A 124 12.70 5.80 11.27
N ALA A 125 12.93 4.91 10.29
CA ALA A 125 13.73 3.69 10.52
C ALA A 125 15.22 3.98 10.70
N LEU A 126 15.80 4.86 9.86
CA LEU A 126 17.22 5.25 9.87
C LEU A 126 18.17 4.04 9.97
N ARG A 127 17.89 3.00 9.17
CA ARG A 127 18.69 1.78 9.16
C ARG A 127 20.12 2.07 8.73
N THR A 128 21.08 1.47 9.44
CA THR A 128 22.52 1.68 9.25
C THR A 128 23.24 0.44 8.69
N SER A 129 22.51 -0.67 8.51
CA SER A 129 23.05 -1.96 8.04
C SER A 129 21.99 -2.74 7.24
N PRO A 130 22.37 -3.78 6.48
CA PRO A 130 21.43 -4.70 5.86
C PRO A 130 20.50 -5.37 6.88
N LEU A 131 19.31 -5.79 6.42
CA LEU A 131 18.33 -6.47 7.27
C LEU A 131 18.95 -7.72 7.92
N GLY A 132 18.76 -7.85 9.23
CA GLY A 132 19.26 -8.98 10.01
C GLY A 132 20.72 -8.84 10.48
N GLN A 133 21.39 -7.73 10.16
CA GLN A 133 22.71 -7.40 10.69
C GLN A 133 22.60 -6.38 11.82
N ALA A 134 23.62 -6.35 12.69
CA ALA A 134 23.72 -5.32 13.72
C ALA A 134 23.95 -3.95 13.10
N ASP A 135 23.47 -2.92 13.79
CA ASP A 135 23.66 -1.51 13.35
C ASP A 135 25.15 -1.15 13.24
N ASP A 136 25.52 -0.44 12.17
CA ASP A 136 26.87 0.09 11.99
C ASP A 136 26.93 1.53 12.56
N PRO A 137 27.61 1.73 13.70
CA PRO A 137 27.71 3.06 14.32
C PRO A 137 28.54 4.07 13.51
N ARG A 138 29.25 3.61 12.47
CA ARG A 138 30.04 4.47 11.55
C ARG A 138 29.22 4.97 10.38
N PHE A 139 28.01 4.42 10.16
CA PHE A 139 27.14 4.87 9.08
C PHE A 139 26.60 6.27 9.40
N ASN A 140 26.81 7.21 8.48
CA ASN A 140 26.35 8.58 8.67
C ASN A 140 24.85 8.71 8.26
N THR A 141 23.97 8.88 9.25
CA THR A 141 22.52 9.05 9.03
C THR A 141 22.12 10.48 8.67
N ALA A 142 22.95 11.49 8.97
CA ALA A 142 22.58 12.89 8.83
C ALA A 142 22.09 13.32 7.42
N PRO A 143 22.66 12.82 6.30
CA PRO A 143 22.11 13.13 4.97
C PRO A 143 20.69 12.60 4.78
N TYR A 144 20.36 11.44 5.35
CA TYR A 144 19.07 10.80 5.24
C TYR A 144 18.02 11.45 6.14
N GLU A 145 18.42 11.86 7.34
CA GLU A 145 17.59 12.68 8.23
C GLU A 145 17.20 14.01 7.56
N ALA A 146 18.11 14.62 6.81
CA ALA A 146 17.86 15.86 6.07
C ALA A 146 16.87 15.67 4.91
N ILE A 147 16.77 14.47 4.31
CA ILE A 147 15.76 14.13 3.31
C ILE A 147 14.38 14.07 3.97
N GLY A 148 14.29 13.48 5.16
CA GLY A 148 13.05 13.19 5.85
C GLY A 148 12.44 11.87 5.43
N GLU A 149 11.14 11.70 5.61
CA GLU A 149 10.43 10.48 5.21
C GLU A 149 10.43 10.29 3.69
N SER A 150 10.24 9.05 3.25
CA SER A 150 10.18 8.69 1.83
C SER A 150 9.08 9.42 1.06
N ASP A 151 9.26 9.54 -0.25
CA ASP A 151 8.19 9.93 -1.17
C ASP A 151 7.10 8.85 -1.19
N ARG A 152 5.84 9.25 -0.92
CA ARG A 152 4.71 8.32 -0.86
C ARG A 152 3.59 8.76 -1.77
N MET A 153 3.07 7.80 -2.54
CA MET A 153 1.80 7.98 -3.22
C MET A 153 0.64 7.80 -2.23
N THR A 154 -0.42 8.56 -2.42
CA THR A 154 -1.71 8.38 -1.74
C THR A 154 -2.78 8.23 -2.80
N LEU A 155 -3.36 7.04 -2.91
CA LEU A 155 -4.32 6.69 -3.96
C LEU A 155 -5.67 6.35 -3.34
N LYS A 156 -6.73 6.77 -4.02
CA LYS A 156 -8.10 6.43 -3.64
C LYS A 156 -8.75 5.63 -4.75
N PHE A 157 -9.30 4.49 -4.38
CA PHE A 157 -10.10 3.62 -5.23
C PHE A 157 -11.51 3.48 -4.64
N ARG A 158 -12.42 2.93 -5.43
CA ARG A 158 -13.81 2.64 -5.05
C ARG A 158 -14.22 1.27 -5.56
N LYS A 159 -14.94 0.52 -4.74
CA LYS A 159 -15.67 -0.64 -5.24
C LYS A 159 -16.84 -0.16 -6.09
N PRO A 160 -17.03 -0.68 -7.33
CA PRO A 160 -18.18 -0.34 -8.17
C PRO A 160 -19.51 -0.48 -7.42
N SER A 161 -20.42 0.46 -7.64
CA SER A 161 -21.73 0.47 -6.97
C SER A 161 -22.70 -0.57 -7.51
N GLY A 162 -22.28 -1.40 -8.46
CA GLY A 162 -23.14 -2.41 -9.08
C GLY A 162 -24.35 -1.77 -9.75
N THR A 163 -24.15 -1.01 -10.82
CA THR A 163 -25.25 -0.74 -11.75
C THR A 163 -25.56 -2.05 -12.45
N ALA A 164 -26.79 -2.56 -12.25
CA ALA A 164 -27.30 -3.62 -13.07
C ALA A 164 -27.08 -3.26 -14.56
N PRO A 165 -26.62 -4.19 -15.42
CA PRO A 165 -26.52 -3.91 -16.84
C PRO A 165 -27.87 -3.38 -17.31
N ALA A 166 -27.86 -2.25 -17.99
CA ALA A 166 -29.07 -1.71 -18.62
C ALA A 166 -29.67 -2.82 -19.48
N ALA A 167 -30.93 -3.16 -19.24
CA ALA A 167 -31.64 -4.13 -20.06
C ALA A 167 -31.55 -3.68 -21.52
N PRO A 168 -31.31 -4.61 -22.47
CA PRO A 168 -31.31 -4.25 -23.88
C PRO A 168 -32.64 -3.61 -24.23
N GLN A 169 -32.59 -2.38 -24.72
CA GLN A 169 -33.78 -1.73 -25.26
C GLN A 169 -34.15 -2.47 -26.53
N SER A 170 -35.29 -3.16 -26.46
CA SER A 170 -35.92 -3.84 -27.59
C SER A 170 -36.53 -2.83 -28.57
#